data_ee4260b7f878ab2d4263df86dea399e9
#
_entry.id   ee4260b7f878ab2d4263df86dea399e9
#
_cell.length_a   1.000
_cell.length_b   1.000
_cell.length_c   1.000
_cell.angle_alpha   90.00
_cell.angle_beta   90.00
_cell.angle_gamma   90.00
#
_symmetry.space_group_name_H-M   'P 1'
#
loop_
_entity.id
_entity.type
_entity.pdbx_description
1 polymer ?
#
loop_
_entity_poly.entity_id
_entity_poly.type
_entity_poly.pdbx_seq_one_letter_code
_entity_poly.pdbx_strand_id
1 'polypeptide(L)'
;RVIIPFIDENGEWFGFQGRSLNVKDKLRYITIMLDDSRTKVFGLDRVDFKKTVYITEGPFDSLFIDNAIAMAGADIDWKLIDNKDAVFVFDNEKRNPEIIKRMAQVIDKGYEVVIWPTHLIEKDLNDMTISGHNVQSLVEFNTYDGLEAHVKLSEWKKV
;
A
#
# COMPACT_ATOMS: atom_id res chain seq x y z
N ARG A 1 19.17 -11.51 3.11
CA ARG A 1 17.89 -10.95 2.70
C ARG A 1 16.74 -11.68 3.37
N VAL A 2 15.66 -10.98 3.67
CA VAL A 2 14.37 -11.58 3.99
C VAL A 2 13.69 -11.92 2.67
N ILE A 3 13.14 -13.12 2.56
CA ILE A 3 12.36 -13.55 1.40
C ILE A 3 10.88 -13.29 1.69
N ILE A 4 10.23 -12.59 0.78
CA ILE A 4 8.83 -12.21 0.84
C ILE A 4 8.15 -12.89 -0.35
N PRO A 5 7.46 -14.03 -0.15
CA PRO A 5 6.85 -14.78 -1.25
C PRO A 5 5.59 -14.07 -1.75
N PHE A 6 5.35 -14.14 -3.05
CA PHE A 6 4.06 -13.80 -3.67
C PHE A 6 3.31 -15.11 -3.88
N ILE A 7 2.26 -15.30 -3.11
CA ILE A 7 1.47 -16.53 -3.05
C ILE A 7 0.04 -16.16 -3.48
N ASP A 8 -0.54 -16.98 -4.33
CA ASP A 8 -1.92 -16.77 -4.80
C ASP A 8 -2.97 -17.40 -3.88
N GLU A 9 -4.24 -17.24 -4.25
CA GLU A 9 -5.39 -17.77 -3.52
C GLU A 9 -5.44 -19.31 -3.43
N ASN A 10 -4.65 -20.00 -4.25
CA ASN A 10 -4.51 -21.48 -4.21
C ASN A 10 -3.31 -21.95 -3.40
N GLY A 11 -2.50 -21.01 -2.87
CA GLY A 11 -1.27 -21.29 -2.13
C GLY A 11 -0.06 -21.53 -3.01
N GLU A 12 -0.12 -21.21 -4.31
CA GLU A 12 0.98 -21.38 -5.24
C GLU A 12 1.87 -20.15 -5.31
N TRP A 13 3.19 -20.34 -5.33
CA TRP A 13 4.16 -19.27 -5.46
C TRP A 13 4.28 -18.83 -6.92
N PHE A 14 4.07 -17.54 -7.19
CA PHE A 14 4.26 -16.97 -8.52
C PHE A 14 5.41 -15.94 -8.60
N GLY A 15 6.06 -15.65 -7.48
CA GLY A 15 7.21 -14.77 -7.40
C GLY A 15 7.65 -14.56 -5.96
N PHE A 16 8.69 -13.78 -5.78
CA PHE A 16 9.13 -13.34 -4.45
C PHE A 16 9.98 -12.07 -4.53
N GLN A 17 10.06 -11.39 -3.41
CA GLN A 17 10.92 -10.23 -3.23
C GLN A 17 11.93 -10.51 -2.11
N GLY A 18 13.19 -10.20 -2.37
CA GLY A 18 14.28 -10.33 -1.40
C GLY A 18 14.68 -8.97 -0.83
N ARG A 19 14.25 -8.62 0.40
CA ARG A 19 14.66 -7.38 1.08
C ARG A 19 16.02 -7.54 1.76
N SER A 20 16.95 -6.61 1.50
CA SER A 20 18.22 -6.60 2.21
C SER A 20 18.05 -6.25 3.69
N LEU A 21 18.74 -7.01 4.56
CA LEU A 21 18.88 -6.71 5.98
C LEU A 21 19.94 -5.64 6.25
N ASN A 22 20.85 -5.42 5.29
CA ASN A 22 21.89 -4.42 5.40
C ASN A 22 21.37 -3.07 4.89
N VAL A 23 21.24 -2.09 5.79
CA VAL A 23 20.78 -0.73 5.46
C VAL A 23 21.68 0.03 4.49
N LYS A 24 22.94 -0.40 4.33
CA LYS A 24 23.92 0.22 3.42
C LYS A 24 23.83 -0.32 1.99
N ASP A 25 23.08 -1.40 1.76
CA ASP A 25 22.94 -1.96 0.42
C ASP A 25 22.20 -0.98 -0.48
N LYS A 26 22.80 -0.64 -1.62
CA LYS A 26 22.17 0.21 -2.63
C LYS A 26 20.91 -0.43 -3.19
N LEU A 27 20.95 -1.76 -3.37
CA LEU A 27 19.81 -2.54 -3.87
C LEU A 27 19.03 -3.12 -2.68
N ARG A 28 18.06 -2.35 -2.20
CA ARG A 28 17.23 -2.70 -1.05
C ARG A 28 16.33 -3.90 -1.34
N TYR A 29 15.76 -3.96 -2.52
CA TYR A 29 14.84 -4.99 -2.96
C TYR A 29 15.29 -5.63 -4.28
N ILE A 30 15.15 -6.94 -4.37
CA ILE A 30 15.29 -7.70 -5.60
C ILE A 30 14.00 -8.49 -5.77
N THR A 31 13.33 -8.36 -6.91
CA THR A 31 12.11 -9.10 -7.21
C THR A 31 12.39 -10.13 -8.30
N ILE A 32 11.95 -11.35 -8.10
CA ILE A 32 12.01 -12.44 -9.07
C ILE A 32 10.59 -12.96 -9.26
N MET A 33 10.12 -12.93 -10.50
CA MET A 33 8.84 -13.52 -10.88
C MET A 33 9.09 -14.94 -11.40
N LEU A 34 8.28 -15.89 -10.94
CA LEU A 34 8.26 -17.27 -11.45
C LEU A 34 7.25 -17.39 -12.59
N ASP A 35 6.28 -16.47 -12.63
CA ASP A 35 5.32 -16.28 -13.70
C ASP A 35 5.29 -14.79 -14.09
N ASP A 36 5.92 -14.46 -15.22
CA ASP A 36 6.02 -13.08 -15.73
C ASP A 36 4.67 -12.51 -16.23
N SER A 37 3.64 -13.34 -16.40
CA SER A 37 2.31 -12.88 -16.77
C SER A 37 1.53 -12.26 -15.61
N ARG A 38 1.98 -12.45 -14.36
CA ARG A 38 1.30 -11.99 -13.15
C ARG A 38 1.87 -10.68 -12.62
N THR A 39 1.00 -9.85 -12.06
CA THR A 39 1.40 -8.61 -11.39
C THR A 39 2.02 -8.92 -10.03
N LYS A 40 3.01 -8.10 -9.62
CA LYS A 40 3.70 -8.20 -8.34
C LYS A 40 2.77 -7.74 -7.21
N VAL A 41 2.04 -8.67 -6.63
CA VAL A 41 1.14 -8.42 -5.50
C VAL A 41 1.47 -9.38 -4.37
N PHE A 42 1.61 -8.84 -3.17
CA PHE A 42 1.81 -9.62 -1.95
C PHE A 42 0.50 -9.71 -1.17
N GLY A 43 0.19 -10.89 -0.61
CA GLY A 43 -0.93 -11.10 0.30
C GLY A 43 -2.22 -11.61 -0.35
N LEU A 44 -2.18 -12.11 -1.59
CA LEU A 44 -3.35 -12.71 -2.25
C LEU A 44 -3.84 -13.99 -1.56
N ASP A 45 -2.95 -14.71 -0.90
CA ASP A 45 -3.22 -15.94 -0.15
C ASP A 45 -4.06 -15.74 1.11
N ARG A 46 -4.15 -14.49 1.61
CA ARG A 46 -4.80 -14.16 2.89
C ARG A 46 -5.89 -13.11 2.81
N VAL A 47 -6.08 -12.47 1.65
CA VAL A 47 -7.08 -11.42 1.47
C VAL A 47 -8.48 -11.99 1.22
N ASP A 48 -9.48 -11.39 1.85
CA ASP A 48 -10.89 -11.65 1.60
C ASP A 48 -11.48 -10.49 0.76
N PHE A 49 -11.64 -10.70 -0.54
CA PHE A 49 -12.21 -9.72 -1.47
C PHE A 49 -13.72 -9.45 -1.30
N LYS A 50 -14.37 -10.10 -0.32
CA LYS A 50 -15.77 -9.79 0.06
C LYS A 50 -15.85 -8.69 1.12
N LYS A 51 -14.70 -8.25 1.64
CA LYS A 51 -14.55 -7.17 2.62
C LYS A 51 -13.76 -6.04 2.00
N THR A 52 -13.75 -4.88 2.64
CA THR A 52 -12.84 -3.79 2.31
C THR A 52 -11.40 -4.28 2.27
N VAL A 53 -10.71 -4.04 1.16
CA VAL A 53 -9.31 -4.43 0.94
C VAL A 53 -8.43 -3.21 1.07
N TYR A 54 -7.46 -3.24 1.96
CA TYR A 54 -6.45 -2.19 2.05
C TYR A 54 -5.27 -2.50 1.13
N ILE A 55 -4.80 -1.48 0.39
CA ILE A 55 -3.74 -1.63 -0.61
C ILE A 55 -2.58 -0.73 -0.23
N THR A 56 -1.48 -1.33 0.22
CA THR A 56 -0.26 -0.61 0.61
C THR A 56 0.80 -0.63 -0.50
N GLU A 57 1.83 0.22 -0.38
CA GLU A 57 2.96 0.21 -1.31
C GLU A 57 3.90 -0.97 -1.02
N GLY A 58 4.24 -1.18 0.23
CA GLY A 58 5.21 -2.19 0.67
C GLY A 58 4.57 -3.41 1.34
N PRO A 59 5.13 -4.62 1.11
CA PRO A 59 4.65 -5.83 1.76
C PRO A 59 4.63 -5.77 3.30
N PHE A 60 5.63 -5.12 3.92
CA PHE A 60 5.68 -5.02 5.38
C PHE A 60 4.55 -4.15 5.93
N ASP A 61 4.22 -3.05 5.26
CA ASP A 61 3.15 -2.16 5.69
C ASP A 61 1.80 -2.88 5.71
N SER A 62 1.56 -3.78 4.75
CA SER A 62 0.34 -4.59 4.70
C SER A 62 0.18 -5.59 5.86
N LEU A 63 1.23 -5.82 6.65
CA LEU A 63 1.17 -6.72 7.81
C LEU A 63 0.63 -6.03 9.08
N PHE A 64 0.54 -4.69 9.07
CA PHE A 64 0.10 -3.91 10.22
C PHE A 64 -1.38 -3.55 10.20
N ILE A 65 -2.09 -3.82 9.11
CA ILE A 65 -3.52 -3.58 8.95
C ILE A 65 -4.24 -4.84 8.47
N ASP A 66 -5.49 -4.97 8.86
CA ASP A 66 -6.30 -6.13 8.52
C ASP A 66 -6.66 -6.16 7.03
N ASN A 67 -6.83 -7.35 6.49
CA ASN A 67 -7.29 -7.59 5.12
C ASN A 67 -6.55 -6.78 4.04
N ALA A 68 -5.22 -6.76 4.11
CA ALA A 68 -4.39 -5.93 3.25
C ALA A 68 -3.54 -6.74 2.26
N ILE A 69 -3.36 -6.15 1.08
CA ILE A 69 -2.39 -6.56 0.06
C ILE A 69 -1.38 -5.44 -0.18
N ALA A 70 -0.27 -5.75 -0.86
CA ALA A 70 0.72 -4.75 -1.23
C ALA A 70 1.12 -4.85 -2.69
N MET A 71 1.34 -3.67 -3.32
CA MET A 71 1.76 -3.55 -4.72
C MET A 71 3.21 -3.99 -4.97
N ALA A 72 4.02 -4.16 -3.94
CA ALA A 72 5.41 -4.64 -3.99
C ALA A 72 6.30 -3.92 -5.03
N GLY A 73 6.09 -2.62 -5.23
CA GLY A 73 6.83 -1.79 -6.19
C GLY A 73 6.30 -1.87 -7.63
N ALA A 74 5.15 -2.50 -7.85
CA ALA A 74 4.44 -2.49 -9.14
C ALA A 74 3.47 -1.31 -9.23
N ASP A 75 2.98 -1.07 -10.44
CA ASP A 75 1.80 -0.24 -10.64
C ASP A 75 0.54 -0.96 -10.14
N ILE A 76 -0.51 -0.17 -9.90
CA ILE A 76 -1.79 -0.67 -9.42
C ILE A 76 -2.40 -1.60 -10.49
N ASP A 77 -2.68 -2.84 -10.09
CA ASP A 77 -3.45 -3.76 -10.93
C ASP A 77 -4.95 -3.48 -10.78
N TRP A 78 -5.44 -2.58 -11.62
CA TRP A 78 -6.85 -2.17 -11.63
C TRP A 78 -7.83 -3.32 -11.90
N LYS A 79 -7.39 -4.38 -12.61
CA LYS A 79 -8.23 -5.55 -12.87
C LYS A 79 -8.45 -6.40 -11.63
N LEU A 80 -7.42 -6.48 -10.78
CA LEU A 80 -7.49 -7.24 -9.53
C LEU A 80 -8.55 -6.66 -8.57
N ILE A 81 -8.70 -5.33 -8.57
CA ILE A 81 -9.58 -4.61 -7.65
C ILE A 81 -10.84 -4.08 -8.32
N ASP A 82 -11.08 -4.42 -9.59
CA ASP A 82 -12.29 -4.00 -10.30
C ASP A 82 -13.54 -4.47 -9.56
N ASN A 83 -14.48 -3.55 -9.30
CA ASN A 83 -15.69 -3.77 -8.52
C ASN A 83 -15.46 -4.28 -7.08
N LYS A 84 -14.28 -4.03 -6.50
CA LYS A 84 -13.96 -4.33 -5.11
C LYS A 84 -14.04 -3.06 -4.26
N ASP A 85 -14.39 -3.25 -3.01
CA ASP A 85 -14.29 -2.23 -1.98
C ASP A 85 -12.81 -2.13 -1.57
N ALA A 86 -12.13 -1.07 -2.00
CA ALA A 86 -10.69 -0.93 -1.85
C ALA A 86 -10.27 0.46 -1.37
N VAL A 87 -9.40 0.48 -0.36
CA VAL A 87 -8.81 1.67 0.24
C VAL A 87 -7.30 1.68 -0.01
N PHE A 88 -6.79 2.73 -0.62
CA PHE A 88 -5.35 2.86 -0.87
C PHE A 88 -4.63 3.58 0.26
N VAL A 89 -3.53 2.97 0.71
CA VAL A 89 -2.70 3.45 1.81
C VAL A 89 -1.29 3.70 1.32
N PHE A 90 -1.00 4.94 0.97
CA PHE A 90 0.33 5.37 0.52
C PHE A 90 1.20 5.83 1.69
N ASP A 91 2.52 5.83 1.48
CA ASP A 91 3.48 6.41 2.43
C ASP A 91 3.16 7.89 2.69
N ASN A 92 3.41 8.37 3.92
CA ASN A 92 3.19 9.76 4.33
C ASN A 92 4.30 10.69 3.79
N GLU A 93 4.53 10.63 2.48
CA GLU A 93 5.53 11.44 1.78
C GLU A 93 4.90 12.65 1.09
N LYS A 94 4.50 13.66 1.85
CA LYS A 94 3.74 14.86 1.42
C LYS A 94 4.40 15.67 0.29
N ARG A 95 5.71 15.51 0.08
CA ARG A 95 6.50 16.21 -0.95
C ARG A 95 6.91 15.32 -2.12
N ASN A 96 6.50 14.07 -2.13
CA ASN A 96 6.79 13.14 -3.21
C ASN A 96 5.73 13.32 -4.33
N PRO A 97 6.10 13.90 -5.50
CA PRO A 97 5.16 14.19 -6.56
C PRO A 97 4.54 12.92 -7.17
N GLU A 98 5.26 11.80 -7.08
CA GLU A 98 4.75 10.53 -7.61
C GLU A 98 3.65 9.96 -6.74
N ILE A 99 3.82 9.99 -5.42
CA ILE A 99 2.77 9.58 -4.47
C ILE A 99 1.53 10.48 -4.64
N ILE A 100 1.72 11.80 -4.68
CA ILE A 100 0.62 12.74 -4.88
C ILE A 100 -0.15 12.44 -6.18
N LYS A 101 0.57 12.16 -7.27
CA LYS A 101 -0.03 11.80 -8.56
C LYS A 101 -0.81 10.49 -8.48
N ARG A 102 -0.26 9.46 -7.82
CA ARG A 102 -0.94 8.16 -7.64
C ARG A 102 -2.19 8.29 -6.78
N MET A 103 -2.12 9.05 -5.69
CA MET A 103 -3.30 9.34 -4.86
C MET A 103 -4.41 10.02 -5.68
N ALA A 104 -4.07 11.04 -6.48
CA ALA A 104 -5.03 11.70 -7.35
C ALA A 104 -5.66 10.73 -8.36
N GLN A 105 -4.88 9.85 -8.99
CA GLN A 105 -5.37 8.82 -9.91
C GLN A 105 -6.36 7.85 -9.24
N VAL A 106 -6.09 7.46 -8.00
CA VAL A 106 -6.97 6.59 -7.19
C VAL A 106 -8.31 7.27 -6.96
N ILE A 107 -8.29 8.54 -6.53
CA ILE A 107 -9.50 9.35 -6.29
C ILE A 107 -10.30 9.52 -7.59
N ASP A 108 -9.64 9.87 -8.70
CA ASP A 108 -10.26 10.06 -10.01
C ASP A 108 -10.94 8.78 -10.53
N LYS A 109 -10.46 7.60 -10.11
CA LYS A 109 -11.09 6.31 -10.41
C LYS A 109 -12.23 5.93 -9.48
N GLY A 110 -12.52 6.75 -8.48
CA GLY A 110 -13.63 6.54 -7.54
C GLY A 110 -13.30 5.60 -6.38
N TYR A 111 -12.02 5.33 -6.11
CA TYR A 111 -11.60 4.56 -4.94
C TYR A 111 -11.30 5.46 -3.74
N GLU A 112 -11.36 4.88 -2.57
CA GLU A 112 -10.99 5.53 -1.32
C GLU A 112 -9.46 5.58 -1.13
N VAL A 113 -8.99 6.62 -0.46
CA VAL A 113 -7.58 6.81 -0.15
C VAL A 113 -7.39 7.34 1.27
N VAL A 114 -6.35 6.86 1.94
CA VAL A 114 -5.93 7.41 3.23
C VAL A 114 -5.15 8.69 3.01
N ILE A 115 -5.57 9.77 3.68
CA ILE A 115 -4.85 11.06 3.69
C ILE A 115 -4.45 11.36 5.13
N TRP A 116 -3.16 11.22 5.39
CA TRP A 116 -2.62 11.31 6.74
C TRP A 116 -2.81 12.68 7.39
N PRO A 117 -3.09 12.75 8.70
CA PRO A 117 -3.16 14.01 9.43
C PRO A 117 -1.86 14.83 9.28
N THR A 118 -1.98 16.14 9.25
CA THR A 118 -0.82 17.03 9.02
C THR A 118 0.22 16.97 10.12
N HIS A 119 -0.19 16.66 11.35
CA HIS A 119 0.70 16.51 12.52
C HIS A 119 1.43 15.18 12.57
N LEU A 120 1.04 14.19 11.76
CA LEU A 120 1.70 12.89 11.70
C LEU A 120 3.00 13.03 10.92
N ILE A 121 4.12 12.65 11.55
CA ILE A 121 5.47 12.84 11.00
C ILE A 121 6.10 11.52 10.52
N GLU A 122 5.58 10.40 10.98
CA GLU A 122 6.03 9.06 10.60
C GLU A 122 5.78 8.84 9.11
N LYS A 123 6.74 8.17 8.47
CA LYS A 123 6.75 8.00 7.02
C LYS A 123 5.76 6.94 6.54
N ASP A 124 5.73 5.81 7.20
CA ASP A 124 5.00 4.61 6.80
C ASP A 124 4.32 3.92 7.99
N LEU A 125 3.50 2.89 7.72
CA LEU A 125 2.78 2.15 8.76
C LEU A 125 3.71 1.46 9.76
N ASN A 126 4.90 1.04 9.31
CA ASN A 126 5.89 0.44 10.20
C ASN A 126 6.41 1.47 11.22
N ASP A 127 6.79 2.67 10.76
CA ASP A 127 7.26 3.74 11.64
C ASP A 127 6.15 4.20 12.60
N MET A 128 4.91 4.31 12.12
CA MET A 128 3.74 4.63 12.94
C MET A 128 3.50 3.58 14.03
N THR A 129 3.64 2.29 13.69
CA THR A 129 3.49 1.19 14.66
C THR A 129 4.59 1.24 15.72
N ILE A 130 5.85 1.48 15.31
CA ILE A 130 6.99 1.61 16.24
C ILE A 130 6.80 2.80 17.19
N SER A 131 6.20 3.89 16.70
CA SER A 131 5.85 5.07 17.50
C SER A 131 4.64 4.85 18.44
N GLY A 132 4.01 3.67 18.39
CA GLY A 132 2.92 3.28 19.28
C GLY A 132 1.52 3.70 18.84
N HIS A 133 1.36 4.08 17.57
CA HIS A 133 0.04 4.38 16.99
C HIS A 133 -0.78 3.10 16.77
N ASN A 134 -2.10 3.19 16.95
CA ASN A 134 -3.02 2.18 16.43
C ASN A 134 -3.25 2.47 14.93
N VAL A 135 -2.47 1.81 14.09
CA VAL A 135 -2.46 2.10 12.64
C VAL A 135 -3.77 1.70 11.94
N GLN A 136 -4.46 0.65 12.41
CA GLN A 136 -5.76 0.28 11.87
C GLN A 136 -6.76 1.43 12.07
N SER A 137 -6.86 1.96 13.27
CA SER A 137 -7.74 3.11 13.57
C SER A 137 -7.30 4.36 12.81
N LEU A 138 -5.99 4.62 12.67
CA LEU A 138 -5.49 5.75 11.89
C LEU A 138 -5.94 5.67 10.42
N VAL A 139 -5.83 4.50 9.82
CA VAL A 139 -6.27 4.25 8.44
C VAL A 139 -7.78 4.49 8.32
N GLU A 140 -8.59 3.86 9.16
CA GLU A 140 -10.06 3.97 9.13
C GLU A 140 -10.56 5.40 9.31
N PHE A 141 -10.00 6.15 10.26
CA PHE A 141 -10.40 7.54 10.53
C PHE A 141 -9.93 8.56 9.50
N ASN A 142 -8.96 8.21 8.65
CA ASN A 142 -8.38 9.12 7.68
C ASN A 142 -8.57 8.64 6.24
N THR A 143 -9.58 7.80 6.01
CA THR A 143 -10.02 7.34 4.68
C THR A 143 -11.03 8.32 4.11
N TYR A 144 -10.81 8.74 2.87
CA TYR A 144 -11.64 9.74 2.15
C TYR A 144 -11.85 9.31 0.70
N ASP A 145 -12.95 9.78 0.11
CA ASP A 145 -13.28 9.58 -1.29
C ASP A 145 -13.73 10.87 -2.00
N GLY A 146 -13.91 10.82 -3.29
CA GLY A 146 -14.54 11.84 -4.12
C GLY A 146 -13.98 13.25 -3.89
N LEU A 147 -14.87 14.23 -3.79
CA LEU A 147 -14.48 15.64 -3.65
C LEU A 147 -13.74 15.91 -2.33
N GLU A 148 -14.16 15.26 -1.25
CA GLU A 148 -13.51 15.44 0.05
C GLU A 148 -12.05 15.00 -0.01
N ALA A 149 -11.77 13.85 -0.62
CA ALA A 149 -10.40 13.36 -0.82
C ALA A 149 -9.56 14.34 -1.65
N HIS A 150 -10.11 14.94 -2.71
CA HIS A 150 -9.38 15.96 -3.48
C HIS A 150 -9.04 17.21 -2.66
N VAL A 151 -9.97 17.71 -1.85
CA VAL A 151 -9.73 18.85 -0.96
C VAL A 151 -8.64 18.52 0.06
N LYS A 152 -8.77 17.39 0.77
CA LYS A 152 -7.80 16.92 1.75
C LYS A 152 -6.40 16.70 1.14
N LEU A 153 -6.33 16.07 -0.04
CA LEU A 153 -5.06 15.88 -0.76
C LEU A 153 -4.42 17.23 -1.11
N SER A 154 -5.23 18.22 -1.52
CA SER A 154 -4.73 19.56 -1.83
C SER A 154 -4.16 20.28 -0.61
N GLU A 155 -4.71 20.06 0.57
CA GLU A 155 -4.22 20.59 1.85
C GLU A 155 -2.95 19.82 2.29
N TRP A 156 -3.00 18.49 2.26
CA TRP A 156 -1.92 17.63 2.70
C TRP A 156 -0.60 17.86 1.95
N LYS A 157 -0.63 17.98 0.63
CA LYS A 157 0.57 18.19 -0.20
C LYS A 157 1.23 19.57 -0.06
N LYS A 158 0.61 20.51 0.65
CA LYS A 158 1.12 21.87 0.86
C LYS A 158 1.96 22.01 2.13
N VAL A 159 1.95 21.02 2.98
CA VAL A 159 2.60 21.05 4.30
C VAL A 159 4.08 20.69 4.21
#